data_34b848272b00a818875c330f5ae74e50
#
_entry.id   34b848272b00a818875c330f5ae74e50
#
_cell.length_a   1.000
_cell.length_b   1.000
_cell.length_c   1.000
_cell.angle_alpha   90.00
_cell.angle_beta   90.00
_cell.angle_gamma   90.00
#
_symmetry.space_group_name_H-M   'P 1'
#
loop_
_entity.id
_entity.type
_entity.pdbx_description
1 polymer ?
#
loop_
_entity_poly.entity_id
_entity_poly.type
_entity_poly.pdbx_seq_one_letter_code
_entity_poly.pdbx_strand_id
1 'polypeptide(L)'
;MPRTMHLAAHFPGVNATTVWADPRSRSQIDFSSFVHLARTAERGKFDFFFLAEGLRLREHHGRIHDLDVVGRPESLTVLNALAAVTERLGLAATVNATFNEPYELARRLATLDHLSAGRAA
;
A
#
# COMPACT_ATOMS: atom_id res chain seq x y z
N MET A 1 18.09 10.28 24.84
CA MET A 1 16.91 9.47 24.47
C MET A 1 17.37 8.26 23.71
N PRO A 2 16.89 7.04 24.00
CA PRO A 2 17.22 5.90 23.20
C PRO A 2 16.73 6.11 21.77
N ARG A 3 17.55 5.78 20.79
CA ARG A 3 17.15 5.83 19.38
C ARG A 3 16.27 4.63 19.08
N THR A 4 15.05 4.84 18.65
CA THR A 4 14.14 3.81 18.19
C THR A 4 14.18 3.74 16.67
N MET A 5 14.11 2.52 16.13
CA MET A 5 13.97 2.30 14.69
C MET A 5 12.49 2.05 14.40
N HIS A 6 11.97 2.73 13.36
CA HIS A 6 10.61 2.50 12.88
C HIS A 6 10.63 1.49 11.73
N LEU A 7 9.72 0.54 11.76
CA LEU A 7 9.61 -0.53 10.77
C LEU A 7 8.39 -0.32 9.88
N ALA A 8 8.62 -0.31 8.58
CA ALA A 8 7.56 -0.25 7.58
C ALA A 8 7.38 -1.61 6.90
N ALA A 9 6.15 -2.05 6.76
CA ALA A 9 5.81 -3.16 5.88
C ALA A 9 5.44 -2.60 4.50
N HIS A 10 6.19 -2.97 3.48
CA HIS A 10 5.92 -2.60 2.10
C HIS A 10 5.18 -3.73 1.40
N PHE A 11 4.07 -3.43 0.72
CA PHE A 11 3.34 -4.44 -0.02
C PHE A 11 4.16 -4.93 -1.23
N PRO A 12 4.46 -6.23 -1.32
CA PRO A 12 5.19 -6.79 -2.46
C PRO A 12 4.36 -6.72 -3.75
N GLY A 13 4.96 -7.07 -4.85
CA GLY A 13 4.27 -7.09 -6.13
C GLY A 13 4.71 -6.00 -7.09
N VAL A 14 5.64 -5.19 -6.65
CA VAL A 14 6.11 -4.03 -7.41
C VAL A 14 7.51 -4.16 -7.91
N ASN A 15 8.28 -5.03 -7.32
CA ASN A 15 9.71 -5.16 -7.56
C ASN A 15 10.02 -6.44 -8.33
N ALA A 16 11.13 -6.43 -9.06
CA ALA A 16 11.68 -7.59 -9.75
C ALA A 16 12.03 -8.78 -8.82
N THR A 17 11.91 -8.58 -7.52
CA THR A 17 12.24 -9.59 -6.49
C THR A 17 11.05 -10.44 -6.05
N THR A 18 9.86 -10.18 -6.57
CA THR A 18 8.68 -10.98 -6.20
C THR A 18 8.71 -12.34 -6.88
N VAL A 19 8.49 -13.40 -6.11
CA VAL A 19 8.44 -14.77 -6.60
C VAL A 19 7.03 -15.11 -7.07
N TRP A 20 6.80 -14.96 -8.36
CA TRP A 20 5.49 -15.18 -8.98
C TRP A 20 5.13 -16.65 -9.17
N ALA A 21 6.15 -17.48 -9.31
CA ALA A 21 5.98 -18.90 -9.60
C ALA A 21 5.71 -19.78 -8.36
N ASP A 22 5.71 -19.21 -7.15
CA ASP A 22 5.37 -19.94 -5.93
C ASP A 22 3.87 -20.21 -5.92
N PRO A 23 3.41 -21.48 -5.84
CA PRO A 23 1.99 -21.80 -5.81
C PRO A 23 1.24 -21.25 -4.58
N ARG A 24 1.99 -20.79 -3.57
CA ARG A 24 1.43 -20.09 -2.39
C ARG A 24 1.26 -18.60 -2.62
N SER A 25 1.80 -18.05 -3.71
CA SER A 25 1.62 -16.64 -4.07
C SER A 25 0.15 -16.36 -4.31
N ARG A 26 -0.32 -15.26 -3.73
CA ARG A 26 -1.68 -14.78 -3.93
C ARG A 26 -1.66 -13.58 -4.87
N SER A 27 -2.82 -13.23 -5.41
CA SER A 27 -2.99 -12.04 -6.21
C SER A 27 -2.56 -10.79 -5.44
N GLN A 28 -1.81 -9.93 -6.10
CA GLN A 28 -1.36 -8.65 -5.55
C GLN A 28 -2.39 -7.52 -5.72
N ILE A 29 -3.48 -7.78 -6.42
CA ILE A 29 -4.60 -6.86 -6.59
C ILE A 29 -5.81 -7.23 -5.73
N ASP A 30 -5.87 -8.46 -5.23
CA ASP A 30 -6.97 -8.91 -4.37
C ASP A 30 -6.87 -8.28 -2.98
N PHE A 31 -7.97 -7.71 -2.54
CA PHE A 31 -8.02 -7.05 -1.23
C PHE A 31 -7.65 -7.99 -0.07
N SER A 32 -7.97 -9.28 -0.20
CA SER A 32 -7.60 -10.28 0.81
C SER A 32 -6.09 -10.38 1.05
N SER A 33 -5.28 -10.16 0.03
CA SER A 33 -3.81 -10.16 0.14
C SER A 33 -3.31 -8.95 0.94
N PHE A 34 -3.91 -7.77 0.71
CA PHE A 34 -3.61 -6.57 1.49
C PHE A 34 -4.00 -6.74 2.95
N VAL A 35 -5.20 -7.27 3.22
CA VAL A 35 -5.67 -7.55 4.57
C VAL A 35 -4.74 -8.53 5.30
N HIS A 36 -4.34 -9.61 4.61
CA HIS A 36 -3.44 -10.61 5.18
C HIS A 36 -2.11 -10.00 5.60
N LEU A 37 -1.47 -9.22 4.73
CA LEU A 37 -0.18 -8.60 5.04
C LEU A 37 -0.33 -7.51 6.10
N ALA A 38 -1.33 -6.63 6.01
CA ALA A 38 -1.55 -5.57 6.98
C ALA A 38 -1.77 -6.13 8.40
N ARG A 39 -2.62 -7.13 8.55
CA ARG A 39 -2.84 -7.80 9.84
C ARG A 39 -1.59 -8.54 10.34
N THR A 40 -0.79 -9.10 9.45
CA THR A 40 0.46 -9.75 9.81
C THR A 40 1.49 -8.73 10.29
N ALA A 41 1.63 -7.60 9.60
CA ALA A 41 2.48 -6.49 10.00
C ALA A 41 2.05 -5.91 11.36
N GLU A 42 0.74 -5.74 11.57
CA GLU A 42 0.20 -5.26 12.84
C GLU A 42 0.51 -6.21 14.00
N ARG A 43 0.32 -7.52 13.81
CA ARG A 43 0.74 -8.53 14.80
C ARG A 43 2.24 -8.52 15.05
N GLY A 44 3.03 -8.27 14.00
CA GLY A 44 4.48 -8.13 14.06
C GLY A 44 4.96 -6.80 14.65
N LYS A 45 4.04 -5.92 15.07
CA LYS A 45 4.33 -4.59 15.63
C LYS A 45 5.14 -3.69 14.71
N PHE A 46 4.88 -3.77 13.41
CA PHE A 46 5.38 -2.77 12.48
C PHE A 46 4.68 -1.43 12.75
N ASP A 47 5.41 -0.34 12.57
CA ASP A 47 4.88 1.00 12.82
C ASP A 47 3.87 1.40 11.76
N PHE A 48 4.15 1.08 10.50
CA PHE A 48 3.23 1.42 9.41
C PHE A 48 3.29 0.46 8.21
N PHE A 49 2.21 0.47 7.46
CA PHE A 49 2.07 -0.18 6.18
C PHE A 49 2.20 0.86 5.07
N PHE A 50 3.07 0.60 4.12
CA PHE A 50 3.37 1.52 3.04
C PHE A 50 2.88 0.97 1.70
N LEU A 51 2.07 1.75 0.99
CA LEU A 51 1.67 1.47 -0.38
C LEU A 51 2.34 2.43 -1.35
N ALA A 52 3.28 1.89 -2.10
CA ALA A 52 3.87 2.62 -3.21
C ALA A 52 2.92 2.65 -4.40
N GLU A 53 2.81 3.80 -5.04
CA GLU A 53 2.04 4.00 -6.25
C GLU A 53 2.94 4.48 -7.39
N GLY A 54 2.67 3.99 -8.58
CA GLY A 54 3.28 4.46 -9.81
C GLY A 54 2.23 4.48 -10.91
N LEU A 55 2.14 5.59 -11.64
CA LEU A 55 1.16 5.77 -12.72
C LEU A 55 1.62 5.16 -14.05
N ARG A 56 2.79 4.56 -14.06
CA ARG A 56 3.34 3.91 -15.25
C ARG A 56 3.01 2.42 -15.25
N LEU A 57 2.42 1.95 -16.33
CA LEU A 57 2.33 0.52 -16.59
C LEU A 57 3.71 -0.06 -16.87
N ARG A 58 3.94 -1.28 -16.43
CA ARG A 58 5.20 -1.97 -16.71
C ARG A 58 5.21 -2.51 -18.13
N GLU A 59 6.25 -2.18 -18.83
CA GLU A 59 6.51 -2.71 -20.15
C GLU A 59 7.88 -3.41 -20.18
N HIS A 60 8.00 -4.38 -21.06
CA HIS A 60 9.26 -5.02 -21.39
C HIS A 60 9.35 -5.12 -22.92
N HIS A 61 10.42 -4.59 -23.50
CA HIS A 61 10.58 -4.51 -24.97
C HIS A 61 9.38 -3.87 -25.69
N GLY A 62 8.83 -2.80 -25.15
CA GLY A 62 7.70 -2.05 -25.74
C GLY A 62 6.34 -2.78 -25.66
N ARG A 63 6.24 -3.85 -24.88
CA ARG A 63 4.98 -4.58 -24.67
C ARG A 63 4.59 -4.56 -23.20
N ILE A 64 3.31 -4.32 -22.95
CA ILE A 64 2.72 -4.53 -21.62
C ILE A 64 2.48 -6.04 -21.49
N HIS A 65 3.11 -6.65 -20.50
CA HIS A 65 2.91 -8.06 -20.23
C HIS A 65 1.63 -8.26 -19.41
N ASP A 66 0.91 -9.31 -19.74
CA ASP A 66 -0.24 -9.80 -18.98
C ASP A 66 0.28 -10.52 -17.71
N LEU A 67 0.80 -9.74 -16.80
CA LEU A 67 1.28 -10.17 -15.49
C LEU A 67 0.52 -9.41 -14.42
N ASP A 68 0.21 -10.06 -13.33
CA ASP A 68 -0.46 -9.47 -12.15
C ASP A 68 0.22 -8.21 -11.62
N VAL A 69 1.44 -7.92 -12.08
CA VAL A 69 2.24 -6.76 -11.69
C VAL A 69 2.04 -5.52 -12.56
N VAL A 70 1.22 -5.60 -13.60
CA VAL A 70 1.07 -4.52 -14.59
C VAL A 70 0.44 -3.28 -14.00
N GLY A 71 -0.48 -3.46 -13.06
CA GLY A 71 -1.18 -2.37 -12.38
C GLY A 71 -1.26 -2.56 -10.88
N ARG A 72 -1.77 -1.56 -10.20
CA ARG A 72 -2.04 -1.58 -8.77
C ARG A 72 -3.35 -0.87 -8.46
N PRO A 73 -4.04 -1.32 -7.42
CA PRO A 73 -5.11 -0.53 -6.84
C PRO A 73 -4.58 0.83 -6.34
N GLU A 74 -5.40 1.84 -6.41
CA GLU A 74 -5.07 3.18 -5.92
C GLU A 74 -4.84 3.15 -4.40
N SER A 75 -3.74 3.77 -3.96
CA SER A 75 -3.21 3.58 -2.62
C SER A 75 -4.13 4.10 -1.50
N LEU A 76 -4.66 5.31 -1.63
CA LEU A 76 -5.53 5.89 -0.59
C LEU A 76 -6.84 5.11 -0.45
N THR A 77 -7.42 4.65 -1.55
CA THR A 77 -8.65 3.84 -1.52
C THR A 77 -8.42 2.51 -0.78
N VAL A 78 -7.31 1.83 -1.07
CA VAL A 78 -6.97 0.58 -0.38
C VAL A 78 -6.70 0.83 1.10
N LEU A 79 -5.97 1.90 1.45
CA LEU A 79 -5.67 2.22 2.85
C LEU A 79 -6.93 2.58 3.66
N ASN A 80 -7.91 3.26 3.04
CA ASN A 80 -9.20 3.50 3.69
C ASN A 80 -9.93 2.18 4.02
N ALA A 81 -9.89 1.22 3.11
CA ALA A 81 -10.46 -0.10 3.37
C ALA A 81 -9.66 -0.87 4.45
N LEU A 82 -8.33 -0.74 4.48
CA LEU A 82 -7.48 -1.34 5.51
C LEU A 82 -7.67 -0.69 6.88
N ALA A 83 -8.01 0.60 6.93
CA ALA A 83 -8.33 1.29 8.17
C ALA A 83 -9.47 0.61 8.94
N ALA A 84 -10.44 0.04 8.22
CA ALA A 84 -11.58 -0.66 8.82
C ALA A 84 -11.24 -2.05 9.39
N VAL A 85 -10.09 -2.63 9.03
CA VAL A 85 -9.71 -4.01 9.40
C VAL A 85 -8.40 -4.09 10.19
N THR A 86 -7.83 -2.94 10.54
CA THR A 86 -6.64 -2.77 11.39
C THR A 86 -6.92 -1.77 12.51
N GLU A 87 -6.17 -1.84 13.61
CA GLU A 87 -6.43 -1.03 14.80
C GLU A 87 -5.29 -0.03 15.11
N ARG A 88 -4.04 -0.41 14.86
CA ARG A 88 -2.86 0.34 15.33
C ARG A 88 -1.85 0.64 14.25
N LEU A 89 -1.85 -0.11 13.17
CA LEU A 89 -0.90 0.02 12.07
C LEU A 89 -1.07 1.37 11.38
N GLY A 90 0.01 2.15 11.28
CA GLY A 90 0.04 3.37 10.49
C GLY A 90 -0.20 3.06 9.00
N LEU A 91 -0.83 3.95 8.29
CA LEU A 91 -1.28 3.77 6.91
C LEU A 91 -0.66 4.86 6.03
N ALA A 92 0.43 4.50 5.35
CA ALA A 92 1.21 5.44 4.56
C ALA A 92 0.97 5.25 3.06
N ALA A 93 0.57 6.31 2.39
CA ALA A 93 0.27 6.32 0.97
C ALA A 93 1.35 7.04 0.16
N THR A 94 1.61 6.53 -1.04
CA THR A 94 2.20 7.36 -2.09
C THR A 94 1.09 8.04 -2.86
N VAL A 95 1.21 9.34 -3.04
CA VAL A 95 0.28 10.13 -3.86
C VAL A 95 1.05 10.95 -4.88
N ASN A 96 0.53 11.03 -6.09
CA ASN A 96 1.13 11.81 -7.15
C ASN A 96 0.64 13.25 -7.09
N ALA A 97 1.53 14.21 -6.76
CA ALA A 97 1.18 15.61 -6.64
C ALA A 97 0.92 16.30 -8.00
N THR A 98 1.40 15.74 -9.10
CA THR A 98 1.23 16.34 -10.44
C THR A 98 -0.21 16.26 -10.94
N PHE A 99 -0.92 15.18 -10.60
CA PHE A 99 -2.27 14.89 -11.11
C PHE A 99 -3.37 15.01 -10.06
N ASN A 100 -3.06 15.54 -8.89
CA ASN A 100 -4.03 15.73 -7.82
C ASN A 100 -4.04 17.19 -7.37
N GLU A 101 -5.23 17.75 -7.28
CA GLU A 101 -5.42 19.05 -6.69
C GLU A 101 -5.08 19.03 -5.18
N PRO A 102 -4.28 20.00 -4.68
CA PRO A 102 -3.82 19.98 -3.28
C PRO A 102 -4.96 19.91 -2.26
N TYR A 103 -6.04 20.61 -2.51
CA TYR A 103 -7.22 20.61 -1.64
C TYR A 103 -7.89 19.22 -1.58
N GLU A 104 -8.08 18.59 -2.72
CA GLU A 104 -8.69 17.25 -2.78
C GLU A 104 -7.79 16.20 -2.12
N LEU A 105 -6.49 16.34 -2.31
CA LEU A 105 -5.52 15.46 -1.66
C LEU A 105 -5.57 15.61 -0.14
N ALA A 106 -5.59 16.84 0.37
CA ALA A 106 -5.71 17.12 1.79
C ALA A 106 -7.02 16.53 2.37
N ARG A 107 -8.15 16.66 1.65
CA ARG A 107 -9.43 16.07 2.06
C ARG A 107 -9.35 14.54 2.18
N ARG A 108 -8.75 13.88 1.19
CA ARG A 108 -8.62 12.42 1.17
C ARG A 108 -7.75 11.92 2.32
N LEU A 109 -6.61 12.58 2.57
CA LEU A 109 -5.74 12.24 3.70
C LEU A 109 -6.43 12.51 5.05
N ALA A 110 -7.10 13.65 5.20
CA ALA A 110 -7.88 13.95 6.40
C ALA A 110 -9.01 12.93 6.62
N THR A 111 -9.62 12.43 5.55
CA THR A 111 -10.64 11.36 5.64
C THR A 111 -10.01 10.06 6.13
N LEU A 112 -8.87 9.65 5.55
CA LEU A 112 -8.14 8.47 6.01
C LEU A 112 -7.73 8.61 7.47
N ASP A 113 -7.23 9.78 7.87
CA ASP A 113 -6.84 10.06 9.25
C ASP A 113 -8.03 9.92 10.21
N HIS A 114 -9.15 10.53 9.86
CA HIS A 114 -10.37 10.43 10.65
C HIS A 114 -10.89 8.98 10.77
N LEU A 115 -10.97 8.26 9.65
CA LEU A 115 -11.47 6.87 9.63
C LEU A 115 -10.52 5.90 10.33
N SER A 116 -9.24 6.18 10.31
CA SER A 116 -8.21 5.35 10.95
C SER A 116 -7.89 5.74 12.39
N ALA A 117 -8.55 6.76 12.95
CA ALA A 117 -8.26 7.30 14.29
C ALA A 117 -6.80 7.79 14.44
N GLY A 118 -6.34 8.62 13.49
CA GLY A 118 -5.04 9.29 13.56
C GLY A 118 -3.86 8.47 13.04
N ARG A 119 -4.08 7.53 12.10
CA ARG A 119 -3.04 6.63 11.59
C ARG A 119 -2.60 6.92 10.15
N ALA A 120 -3.11 7.98 9.52
CA ALA A 120 -2.75 8.35 8.15
C ALA A 120 -1.35 8.97 8.05
N ALA A 121 -0.62 8.65 6.96
CA ALA A 121 0.67 9.23 6.62
C ALA A 121 0.90 9.27 5.09
#